data_b60adf6b2877794cd30098614cfc9d53
#
_entry.id   b60adf6b2877794cd30098614cfc9d53
#
_cell.length_a   1.000
_cell.length_b   1.000
_cell.length_c   1.000
_cell.angle_alpha   90.00
_cell.angle_beta   90.00
_cell.angle_gamma   90.00
#
_symmetry.space_group_name_H-M   'P 1'
#
loop_
_entity.id
_entity.type
_entity.pdbx_description
1 polymer ?
#
loop_
_entity_poly.entity_id
_entity_poly.type
_entity_poly.pdbx_seq_one_letter_code
_entity_poly.pdbx_strand_id
1 'polypeptide(L)'
;EELIKMANIAKEVPIAKPVMEYAMKLILATHPEDSSSPDITKKYVRYGSSPRGAQAIIKAARVKALMEGRYNVSFDDINYAAYPVLRHRVLVNFEAVSDNISSEDIIKQIIEVLRK
;
A
#
# COMPACT_ATOMS: atom_id res chain seq x y z
N GLU A 1 23.29 2.06 -12.02
CA GLU A 1 23.79 3.17 -11.24
C GLU A 1 22.81 4.32 -11.12
N GLU A 2 22.09 4.65 -12.20
CA GLU A 2 21.07 5.69 -12.15
C GLU A 2 19.95 5.34 -11.18
N LEU A 3 19.58 4.05 -11.10
CA LEU A 3 18.57 3.59 -10.18
C LEU A 3 19.00 3.78 -8.72
N ILE A 4 20.29 3.58 -8.44
CA ILE A 4 20.84 3.77 -7.10
C ILE A 4 20.84 5.25 -6.75
N LYS A 5 21.21 6.11 -7.71
CA LYS A 5 21.18 7.57 -7.50
C LYS A 5 19.77 8.06 -7.27
N MET A 6 18.79 7.57 -8.06
CA MET A 6 17.39 7.94 -7.88
C MET A 6 16.86 7.51 -6.52
N ALA A 7 17.22 6.30 -6.08
CA ALA A 7 16.79 5.81 -4.77
C ALA A 7 17.36 6.66 -3.63
N ASN A 8 18.62 7.10 -3.76
CA ASN A 8 19.26 7.95 -2.76
C ASN A 8 18.65 9.34 -2.73
N ILE A 9 18.35 9.93 -3.90
CA ILE A 9 17.68 11.22 -3.99
C ILE A 9 16.25 11.13 -3.49
N ALA A 10 15.56 10.04 -3.82
CA ALA A 10 14.17 9.83 -3.41
C ALA A 10 14.00 9.83 -1.90
N LYS A 11 15.01 9.40 -1.15
CA LYS A 11 14.96 9.40 0.32
C LYS A 11 14.81 10.81 0.88
N GLU A 12 15.18 11.83 0.12
CA GLU A 12 15.10 13.23 0.53
C GLU A 12 13.77 13.87 0.16
N VAL A 13 12.93 13.18 -0.64
CA VAL A 13 11.61 13.70 -0.98
C VAL A 13 10.74 13.74 0.27
N PRO A 14 10.24 14.91 0.66
CA PRO A 14 9.45 15.02 1.89
C PRO A 14 8.10 14.33 1.75
N ILE A 15 7.63 13.82 2.87
CA ILE A 15 6.30 13.21 2.96
C ILE A 15 5.59 13.81 4.18
N ALA A 16 4.40 14.35 3.96
CA ALA A 16 3.62 14.94 5.03
C ALA A 16 3.10 13.85 5.98
N LYS A 17 2.98 14.19 7.25
CA LYS A 17 2.51 13.26 8.27
C LYS A 17 1.17 12.60 7.91
N PRO A 18 0.13 13.32 7.43
CA PRO A 18 -1.12 12.68 7.03
C PRO A 18 -0.95 11.63 5.94
N VAL A 19 -0.03 11.86 4.99
CA VAL A 19 0.22 10.91 3.91
C VAL A 19 0.91 9.67 4.46
N MET A 20 1.86 9.85 5.37
CA MET A 20 2.54 8.74 6.05
C MET A 20 1.55 7.91 6.86
N GLU A 21 0.66 8.56 7.60
CA GLU A 21 -0.39 7.89 8.37
C GLU A 21 -1.33 7.10 7.46
N TYR A 22 -1.63 7.62 6.28
CA TYR A 22 -2.46 6.93 5.31
C TYR A 22 -1.80 5.62 4.86
N ALA A 23 -0.50 5.64 4.59
CA ALA A 23 0.24 4.42 4.24
C ALA A 23 0.14 3.38 5.36
N MET A 24 0.25 3.81 6.62
CA MET A 24 0.10 2.91 7.75
C MET A 24 -1.32 2.35 7.86
N LYS A 25 -2.34 3.17 7.56
CA LYS A 25 -3.73 2.71 7.56
C LYS A 25 -3.97 1.66 6.49
N LEU A 26 -3.35 1.80 5.33
CA LEU A 26 -3.43 0.78 4.28
C LEU A 26 -2.93 -0.57 4.79
N ILE A 27 -1.81 -0.57 5.50
CA ILE A 27 -1.24 -1.81 6.05
C ILE A 27 -2.18 -2.41 7.09
N LEU A 28 -2.68 -1.62 8.03
CA LEU A 28 -3.62 -2.10 9.04
C LEU A 28 -4.90 -2.67 8.41
N ALA A 29 -5.37 -2.04 7.34
CA ALA A 29 -6.57 -2.51 6.65
C ALA A 29 -6.39 -3.86 5.95
N THR A 30 -5.16 -4.35 5.81
CA THR A 30 -4.91 -5.69 5.27
C THR A 30 -4.98 -6.78 6.32
N HIS A 31 -5.12 -6.43 7.61
CA HIS A 31 -5.12 -7.38 8.72
C HIS A 31 -6.54 -7.82 9.07
N PRO A 32 -6.91 -9.09 8.83
CA PRO A 32 -8.28 -9.55 9.13
C PRO A 32 -8.62 -9.56 10.62
N GLU A 33 -7.61 -9.62 11.48
CA GLU A 33 -7.79 -9.62 12.93
C GLU A 33 -8.06 -8.22 13.50
N ASP A 34 -7.80 -7.17 12.73
CA ASP A 34 -8.05 -5.80 13.19
C ASP A 34 -9.53 -5.46 13.03
N SER A 35 -10.16 -5.00 14.13
CA SER A 35 -11.58 -4.70 14.13
C SER A 35 -11.97 -3.57 13.18
N SER A 36 -11.04 -2.67 12.87
CA SER A 36 -11.28 -1.54 11.96
C SER A 36 -11.11 -1.90 10.48
N SER A 37 -10.65 -3.11 10.17
CA SER A 37 -10.44 -3.51 8.79
C SER A 37 -11.77 -3.63 8.02
N PRO A 38 -11.75 -3.32 6.69
CA PRO A 38 -12.95 -3.48 5.86
C PRO A 38 -13.45 -4.93 5.84
N ASP A 39 -14.72 -5.09 5.54
CA ASP A 39 -15.34 -6.43 5.49
C ASP A 39 -14.65 -7.34 4.48
N ILE A 40 -14.21 -6.79 3.35
CA ILE A 40 -13.52 -7.59 2.33
C ILE A 40 -12.23 -8.20 2.88
N THR A 41 -11.51 -7.46 3.73
CA THR A 41 -10.30 -7.96 4.38
C THR A 41 -10.64 -9.10 5.34
N LYS A 42 -11.65 -8.90 6.17
CA LYS A 42 -12.06 -9.91 7.15
C LYS A 42 -12.53 -11.20 6.49
N LYS A 43 -13.13 -11.08 5.31
CA LYS A 43 -13.68 -12.24 4.59
C LYS A 43 -12.62 -12.99 3.79
N TYR A 44 -11.71 -12.28 3.12
CA TYR A 44 -10.85 -12.88 2.09
C TYR A 44 -9.35 -12.88 2.39
N VAL A 45 -8.88 -12.13 3.37
CA VAL A 45 -7.45 -12.10 3.69
C VAL A 45 -7.13 -13.10 4.78
N ARG A 46 -6.11 -13.94 4.51
CA ARG A 46 -5.59 -14.86 5.51
C ARG A 46 -4.52 -14.19 6.35
N TYR A 47 -3.55 -13.54 5.69
CA TYR A 47 -2.47 -12.82 6.34
C TYR A 47 -2.28 -11.47 5.67
N GLY A 48 -2.28 -10.40 6.46
CA GLY A 48 -2.02 -9.07 5.99
C GLY A 48 -0.53 -8.77 5.90
N SER A 49 -0.21 -7.59 5.41
CA SER A 49 1.17 -7.13 5.27
C SER A 49 1.79 -6.78 6.62
N SER A 50 3.09 -7.05 6.78
CA SER A 50 3.86 -6.58 7.92
C SER A 50 4.09 -5.07 7.81
N PRO A 51 4.56 -4.40 8.90
CA PRO A 51 4.90 -2.98 8.83
C PRO A 51 5.96 -2.64 7.77
N ARG A 52 6.77 -3.61 7.36
CA ARG A 52 7.73 -3.40 6.27
C ARG A 52 7.04 -3.04 4.95
N GLY A 53 5.79 -3.47 4.79
CA GLY A 53 4.99 -3.07 3.62
C GLY A 53 4.79 -1.57 3.55
N ALA A 54 4.55 -0.92 4.70
CA ALA A 54 4.41 0.54 4.73
C ALA A 54 5.69 1.23 4.30
N GLN A 55 6.84 0.75 4.78
CA GLN A 55 8.13 1.30 4.38
C GLN A 55 8.38 1.13 2.89
N ALA A 56 8.02 -0.02 2.33
CA ALA A 56 8.16 -0.28 0.91
C ALA A 56 7.25 0.62 0.07
N ILE A 57 6.02 0.84 0.52
CA ILE A 57 5.08 1.76 -0.16
C ILE A 57 5.62 3.18 -0.15
N ILE A 58 6.10 3.65 0.99
CA ILE A 58 6.65 5.01 1.12
C ILE A 58 7.85 5.19 0.19
N LYS A 59 8.75 4.20 0.17
CA LYS A 59 9.92 4.25 -0.70
C LYS A 59 9.53 4.30 -2.17
N ALA A 60 8.60 3.45 -2.59
CA ALA A 60 8.13 3.42 -3.97
C ALA A 60 7.41 4.72 -4.35
N ALA A 61 6.61 5.27 -3.42
CA ALA A 61 5.89 6.51 -3.65
C ALA A 61 6.85 7.70 -3.82
N ARG A 62 7.94 7.72 -3.04
CA ARG A 62 8.96 8.76 -3.17
C ARG A 62 9.64 8.71 -4.53
N VAL A 63 9.96 7.51 -5.01
CA VAL A 63 10.56 7.32 -6.33
C VAL A 63 9.59 7.79 -7.42
N LYS A 64 8.32 7.43 -7.30
CA LYS A 64 7.29 7.85 -8.27
C LYS A 64 7.17 9.37 -8.32
N ALA A 65 7.12 10.03 -7.17
CA ALA A 65 7.02 11.48 -7.12
C ALA A 65 8.22 12.13 -7.80
N LEU A 66 9.42 11.62 -7.52
CA LEU A 66 10.65 12.12 -8.11
C LEU A 66 10.66 11.95 -9.63
N MET A 67 10.22 10.80 -10.12
CA MET A 67 10.16 10.51 -11.56
C MET A 67 9.21 11.45 -12.29
N GLU A 68 8.17 11.93 -11.59
CA GLU A 68 7.21 12.87 -12.16
C GLU A 68 7.60 14.33 -11.92
N GLY A 69 8.79 14.56 -11.39
CA GLY A 69 9.31 15.92 -11.16
C GLY A 69 8.68 16.62 -9.96
N ARG A 70 8.04 15.88 -9.07
CA ARG A 70 7.42 16.43 -7.86
C ARG A 70 8.33 16.19 -6.67
N TYR A 71 8.28 17.12 -5.72
CA TYR A 71 9.11 17.07 -4.52
C TYR A 71 8.31 16.75 -3.26
N ASN A 72 7.06 16.31 -3.42
CA ASN A 72 6.19 15.90 -2.33
C ASN A 72 5.47 14.63 -2.71
N VAL A 73 5.31 13.73 -1.74
CA VAL A 73 4.53 12.52 -1.93
C VAL A 73 3.05 12.84 -1.68
N SER A 74 2.20 12.45 -2.62
CA SER A 74 0.75 12.63 -2.51
C SER A 74 0.06 11.33 -2.11
N PHE A 75 -1.22 11.42 -1.75
CA PHE A 75 -2.03 10.23 -1.48
C PHE A 75 -2.11 9.32 -2.72
N ASP A 76 -2.17 9.91 -3.92
CA ASP A 76 -2.20 9.13 -5.16
C ASP A 76 -0.91 8.34 -5.37
N ASP A 77 0.23 8.89 -4.96
CA ASP A 77 1.50 8.16 -5.03
C ASP A 77 1.48 6.93 -4.14
N ILE A 78 0.90 7.06 -2.94
CA ILE A 78 0.76 5.94 -2.01
C ILE A 78 -0.17 4.89 -2.61
N ASN A 79 -1.31 5.28 -3.16
CA ASN A 79 -2.25 4.35 -3.78
C ASN A 79 -1.63 3.61 -4.95
N TYR A 80 -0.88 4.32 -5.78
CA TYR A 80 -0.20 3.71 -6.92
C TYR A 80 0.82 2.66 -6.46
N ALA A 81 1.60 3.02 -5.45
CA ALA A 81 2.64 2.13 -4.92
C ALA A 81 2.05 0.92 -4.18
N ALA A 82 0.84 1.06 -3.64
CA ALA A 82 0.22 -0.01 -2.86
C ALA A 82 0.02 -1.30 -3.67
N TYR A 83 -0.34 -1.18 -4.95
CA TYR A 83 -0.60 -2.35 -5.79
C TYR A 83 0.62 -3.26 -5.94
N PRO A 84 1.76 -2.79 -6.46
CA PRO A 84 2.92 -3.66 -6.62
C PRO A 84 3.52 -4.12 -5.30
N VAL A 85 3.46 -3.29 -4.25
CA VAL A 85 4.03 -3.64 -2.95
C VAL A 85 3.18 -4.67 -2.24
N LEU A 86 1.86 -4.45 -2.16
CA LEU A 86 0.98 -5.33 -1.39
C LEU A 86 0.55 -6.58 -2.14
N ARG A 87 0.65 -6.58 -3.47
CA ARG A 87 0.27 -7.73 -4.29
C ARG A 87 0.88 -9.04 -3.79
N HIS A 88 2.12 -8.99 -3.33
CA HIS A 88 2.86 -10.18 -2.86
C HIS A 88 2.98 -10.24 -1.34
N ARG A 89 2.37 -9.30 -0.62
CA ARG A 89 2.44 -9.24 0.84
C ARG A 89 1.10 -9.52 1.52
N VAL A 90 0.03 -9.57 0.74
CA VAL A 90 -1.30 -9.90 1.24
C VAL A 90 -1.65 -11.29 0.72
N LEU A 91 -1.86 -12.23 1.65
CA LEU A 91 -2.20 -13.60 1.31
C LEU A 91 -3.71 -13.79 1.45
N VAL A 92 -4.33 -14.23 0.37
CA VAL A 92 -5.77 -14.49 0.37
C VAL A 92 -6.06 -15.87 0.93
N ASN A 93 -7.27 -16.05 1.45
CA ASN A 93 -7.70 -17.33 1.99
C ASN A 93 -8.36 -18.21 0.91
N PHE A 94 -8.77 -19.40 1.32
CA PHE A 94 -9.41 -20.34 0.42
C PHE A 94 -10.72 -19.79 -0.16
N GLU A 95 -11.49 -19.07 0.65
CA GLU A 95 -12.76 -18.48 0.21
C GLU A 95 -12.56 -17.49 -0.93
N ALA A 96 -11.48 -16.70 -0.87
CA ALA A 96 -11.15 -15.76 -1.93
C ALA A 96 -10.83 -16.50 -3.23
N VAL A 97 -10.09 -17.61 -3.14
CA VAL A 97 -9.78 -18.40 -4.31
C VAL A 97 -11.06 -18.96 -4.93
N SER A 98 -11.97 -19.48 -4.10
CA SER A 98 -13.25 -20.01 -4.56
C SER A 98 -14.12 -18.96 -5.23
N ASP A 99 -14.11 -17.74 -4.69
CA ASP A 99 -14.92 -16.63 -5.22
C ASP A 99 -14.19 -15.86 -6.32
N ASN A 100 -13.01 -16.31 -6.72
CA ASN A 100 -12.19 -15.69 -7.75
C ASN A 100 -11.80 -14.24 -7.41
N ILE A 101 -11.46 -14.01 -6.16
CA ILE A 101 -11.02 -12.69 -5.65
C ILE A 101 -9.50 -12.69 -5.52
N SER A 102 -8.83 -11.78 -6.19
CA SER A 102 -7.38 -11.65 -6.14
C SER A 102 -6.95 -10.65 -5.06
N SER A 103 -5.66 -10.68 -4.72
CA SER A 103 -5.10 -9.69 -3.80
C SER A 103 -5.28 -8.27 -4.33
N GLU A 104 -5.19 -8.08 -5.65
CA GLU A 104 -5.41 -6.75 -6.25
C GLU A 104 -6.83 -6.26 -6.07
N ASP A 105 -7.82 -7.14 -6.18
CA ASP A 105 -9.22 -6.78 -5.93
C ASP A 105 -9.40 -6.29 -4.50
N ILE A 106 -8.75 -6.96 -3.55
CA ILE A 106 -8.82 -6.59 -2.14
C ILE A 106 -8.16 -5.23 -1.92
N ILE A 107 -6.97 -5.02 -2.47
CA ILE A 107 -6.24 -3.75 -2.36
C ILE A 107 -7.07 -2.60 -2.92
N LYS A 108 -7.68 -2.81 -4.07
CA LYS A 108 -8.53 -1.80 -4.71
C LYS A 108 -9.69 -1.39 -3.81
N GLN A 109 -10.37 -2.35 -3.20
CA GLN A 109 -11.49 -2.05 -2.31
C GLN A 109 -11.04 -1.39 -1.01
N ILE A 110 -9.89 -1.80 -0.47
CA ILE A 110 -9.32 -1.14 0.70
C ILE A 110 -9.08 0.34 0.41
N ILE A 111 -8.47 0.65 -0.74
CA ILE A 111 -8.21 2.02 -1.15
C ILE A 111 -9.51 2.81 -1.28
N GLU A 112 -10.53 2.23 -1.89
CA GLU A 112 -11.83 2.90 -2.04
C GLU A 112 -12.47 3.22 -0.69
N VAL A 113 -12.38 2.30 0.27
CA VAL A 113 -12.92 2.51 1.60
C VAL A 113 -12.17 3.64 2.32
N LEU A 114 -10.85 3.64 2.24
CA LEU A 114 -10.03 4.62 2.94
C LEU A 114 -10.09 6.02 2.34
N ARG A 115 -10.45 6.14 1.07
CA ARG A 115 -10.60 7.43 0.40
C ARG A 115 -11.88 8.15 0.80
N LYS A 116 -12.83 7.46 1.39
CA LYS A 116 -14.07 8.06 1.89
C LYS A 116 -13.87 8.58 3.35
#